data_ad75d12c75fcbedf6894ec2e48219838
#
_entry.id   ad75d12c75fcbedf6894ec2e48219838
#
_cell.length_a   1.000
_cell.length_b   1.000
_cell.length_c   1.000
_cell.angle_alpha   90.00
_cell.angle_beta   90.00
_cell.angle_gamma   90.00
#
_symmetry.space_group_name_H-M   'P 1'
#
loop_
_entity.id
_entity.type
_entity.pdbx_description
1 polymer ?
#
loop_
_entity_poly.entity_id
_entity_poly.type
_entity_poly.pdbx_seq_one_letter_code
_entity_poly.pdbx_strand_id
1 'polypeptide(L)'
;MKTFKFAVIAFALVSLFSSCIEHEVIPPPTNKVDLNSSLVGYVNGTQFELTQNVNGYKATTSDTTVILASPALSKVIYSSTIYSAQNAQSLTLTFGTLDFDATANTEPTLAMFNDWHMINSGTPILFKDKATMVAQSVDGVQVTYTDNTGKVWYSRETDPGQVANFTILKQASDGTGDYSLFEATFSCKVWYVDPQTSVATSLDITNAKYRAWFKR
;
A
#
# COMPACT_ATOMS: atom_id res chain seq x y z
N MET A 1 -28.54 31.66 -67.75
CA MET A 1 -29.05 30.66 -66.76
C MET A 1 -28.12 29.46 -66.51
N LYS A 2 -27.17 29.10 -67.37
CA LYS A 2 -26.26 27.97 -67.12
C LYS A 2 -25.14 28.29 -66.12
N THR A 3 -24.60 29.48 -66.06
CA THR A 3 -23.53 29.93 -65.15
C THR A 3 -23.96 30.02 -63.70
N PHE A 4 -25.24 30.33 -63.40
CA PHE A 4 -25.74 30.38 -62.01
C PHE A 4 -25.85 29.02 -61.36
N LYS A 5 -26.13 27.96 -62.11
CA LYS A 5 -26.20 26.57 -61.58
C LYS A 5 -24.83 26.06 -61.20
N PHE A 6 -23.76 26.41 -61.87
CA PHE A 6 -22.40 26.04 -61.53
C PHE A 6 -21.90 26.70 -60.28
N ALA A 7 -22.27 28.00 -60.05
CA ALA A 7 -21.88 28.73 -58.84
C ALA A 7 -22.52 28.13 -57.56
N VAL A 8 -23.79 27.70 -57.62
CA VAL A 8 -24.49 27.07 -56.51
C VAL A 8 -23.91 25.69 -56.17
N ILE A 9 -23.54 24.91 -57.15
CA ILE A 9 -22.93 23.59 -56.93
C ILE A 9 -21.53 23.76 -56.32
N ALA A 10 -20.73 24.73 -56.77
CA ALA A 10 -19.41 25.00 -56.24
C ALA A 10 -19.48 25.48 -54.79
N PHE A 11 -20.45 26.28 -54.43
CA PHE A 11 -20.66 26.75 -53.06
C PHE A 11 -21.14 25.63 -52.13
N ALA A 12 -22.00 24.72 -52.61
CA ALA A 12 -22.42 23.53 -51.83
C ALA A 12 -21.30 22.54 -51.61
N LEU A 13 -20.34 22.38 -52.54
CA LEU A 13 -19.18 21.53 -52.36
C LEU A 13 -18.19 22.11 -51.30
N VAL A 14 -17.98 23.40 -51.24
CA VAL A 14 -17.07 24.05 -50.26
C VAL A 14 -17.61 23.94 -48.85
N SER A 15 -18.94 23.97 -48.66
CA SER A 15 -19.54 23.82 -47.34
C SER A 15 -19.47 22.38 -46.77
N LEU A 16 -19.22 21.37 -47.62
CA LEU A 16 -19.06 20.00 -47.13
C LEU A 16 -17.67 19.71 -46.56
N PHE A 17 -16.68 20.55 -46.77
CA PHE A 17 -15.33 20.42 -46.23
C PHE A 17 -15.10 21.21 -44.95
N SER A 18 -16.07 21.99 -44.48
CA SER A 18 -16.02 22.60 -43.15
C SER A 18 -16.51 21.63 -42.06
N SER A 19 -16.10 20.33 -42.18
CA SER A 19 -16.20 19.43 -41.04
C SER A 19 -15.30 20.00 -39.94
N CYS A 20 -15.91 20.51 -38.90
CA CYS A 20 -15.22 20.86 -37.67
C CYS A 20 -14.37 19.63 -37.29
N ILE A 21 -13.06 19.74 -37.41
CA ILE A 21 -12.17 18.87 -36.70
C ILE A 21 -12.44 19.22 -35.25
N GLU A 22 -13.27 18.41 -34.55
CA GLU A 22 -13.34 18.48 -33.12
C GLU A 22 -11.89 18.22 -32.66
N HIS A 23 -11.25 19.26 -32.17
CA HIS A 23 -10.00 19.13 -31.47
C HIS A 23 -10.31 18.27 -30.25
N GLU A 24 -9.98 16.97 -30.35
CA GLU A 24 -9.97 16.09 -29.20
C GLU A 24 -9.00 16.74 -28.21
N VAL A 25 -9.54 17.38 -27.18
CA VAL A 25 -8.75 17.94 -26.09
C VAL A 25 -8.26 16.74 -25.31
N ILE A 26 -7.07 16.24 -25.67
CA ILE A 26 -6.37 15.22 -24.88
C ILE A 26 -6.08 15.90 -23.53
N PRO A 27 -6.74 15.48 -22.44
CA PRO A 27 -6.44 16.06 -21.15
C PRO A 27 -4.97 15.83 -20.86
N PRO A 28 -4.27 16.79 -20.23
CA PRO A 28 -2.87 16.60 -19.87
C PRO A 28 -2.74 15.30 -19.06
N PRO A 29 -1.67 14.51 -19.25
CA PRO A 29 -1.47 13.28 -18.52
C PRO A 29 -1.50 13.60 -17.03
N THR A 30 -2.46 13.01 -16.32
CA THR A 30 -2.49 13.10 -14.87
C THR A 30 -1.25 12.37 -14.35
N ASN A 31 -0.34 13.10 -13.69
CA ASN A 31 0.78 12.50 -12.99
C ASN A 31 0.22 11.62 -11.88
N LYS A 32 0.05 10.34 -12.16
CA LYS A 32 -0.31 9.35 -11.14
C LYS A 32 0.95 8.63 -10.68
N VAL A 33 1.03 8.40 -9.38
CA VAL A 33 2.05 7.54 -8.81
C VAL A 33 1.75 6.10 -9.25
N ASP A 34 2.77 5.42 -9.80
CA ASP A 34 2.65 4.01 -10.18
C ASP A 34 2.72 3.13 -8.93
N LEU A 35 1.57 2.60 -8.53
CA LEU A 35 1.36 1.83 -7.31
C LEU A 35 1.25 0.34 -7.67
N ASN A 36 2.37 -0.36 -7.64
CA ASN A 36 2.44 -1.79 -7.89
C ASN A 36 2.81 -2.55 -6.62
N SER A 37 2.12 -3.67 -6.37
CA SER A 37 2.38 -4.54 -5.22
C SER A 37 2.63 -5.97 -5.66
N SER A 38 3.65 -6.59 -5.04
CA SER A 38 3.96 -8.00 -5.22
C SER A 38 4.60 -8.57 -3.98
N LEU A 39 4.27 -9.82 -3.69
CA LEU A 39 4.80 -10.58 -2.57
C LEU A 39 5.24 -11.95 -3.07
N VAL A 40 6.49 -12.30 -2.80
CA VAL A 40 7.05 -13.63 -3.09
C VAL A 40 7.70 -14.16 -1.81
N GLY A 41 7.56 -15.44 -1.53
CA GLY A 41 8.17 -16.07 -0.37
C GLY A 41 7.79 -17.53 -0.24
N TYR A 42 8.02 -18.09 0.95
CA TYR A 42 7.67 -19.48 1.26
C TYR A 42 6.86 -19.52 2.55
N VAL A 43 5.82 -20.34 2.58
CA VAL A 43 5.06 -20.68 3.79
C VAL A 43 5.28 -22.17 4.06
N ASN A 44 5.90 -22.50 5.19
CA ASN A 44 6.32 -23.88 5.52
C ASN A 44 7.04 -24.58 4.36
N GLY A 45 7.95 -23.88 3.68
CA GLY A 45 8.72 -24.40 2.56
C GLY A 45 7.99 -24.44 1.21
N THR A 46 6.69 -24.14 1.16
CA THR A 46 5.94 -24.04 -0.09
C THR A 46 5.98 -22.60 -0.61
N GLN A 47 6.46 -22.43 -1.83
CA GLN A 47 6.49 -21.11 -2.48
C GLN A 47 5.07 -20.55 -2.64
N PHE A 48 4.92 -19.26 -2.35
CA PHE A 48 3.72 -18.50 -2.68
C PHE A 48 4.09 -17.19 -3.36
N GLU A 49 3.20 -16.73 -4.24
CA GLU A 49 3.34 -15.48 -4.95
C GLU A 49 1.98 -14.80 -5.05
N LEU A 50 1.91 -13.54 -4.64
CA LEU A 50 0.74 -12.68 -4.75
C LEU A 50 1.17 -11.44 -5.55
N THR A 51 0.62 -11.26 -6.74
CA THR A 51 0.95 -10.12 -7.60
C THR A 51 -0.30 -9.35 -7.94
N GLN A 52 -0.27 -8.04 -7.71
CA GLN A 52 -1.38 -7.14 -8.03
C GLN A 52 -1.76 -7.26 -9.52
N ASN A 53 -3.07 -7.29 -9.80
CA ASN A 53 -3.67 -7.50 -11.12
C ASN A 53 -3.47 -8.90 -11.72
N VAL A 54 -2.91 -9.85 -10.98
CA VAL A 54 -2.80 -11.26 -11.36
C VAL A 54 -3.73 -12.09 -10.46
N ASN A 55 -4.48 -13.02 -11.03
CA ASN A 55 -5.41 -13.91 -10.31
C ASN A 55 -6.39 -13.18 -9.35
N GLY A 56 -6.83 -11.97 -9.75
CA GLY A 56 -7.77 -11.17 -8.96
C GLY A 56 -7.17 -10.47 -7.73
N TYR A 57 -5.84 -10.54 -7.54
CA TYR A 57 -5.19 -9.83 -6.45
C TYR A 57 -5.22 -8.32 -6.65
N LYS A 58 -5.45 -7.61 -5.55
CA LYS A 58 -5.46 -6.16 -5.44
C LYS A 58 -4.55 -5.76 -4.28
N ALA A 59 -4.11 -4.51 -4.29
CA ALA A 59 -3.41 -3.93 -3.16
C ALA A 59 -4.14 -2.69 -2.64
N THR A 60 -4.06 -2.49 -1.34
CA THR A 60 -4.61 -1.32 -0.65
C THR A 60 -3.72 -0.93 0.51
N THR A 61 -3.90 0.30 0.99
CA THR A 61 -3.27 0.78 2.21
C THR A 61 -4.31 1.30 3.17
N SER A 62 -3.98 1.29 4.43
CA SER A 62 -4.72 1.97 5.49
C SER A 62 -3.74 2.52 6.52
N ASP A 63 -4.18 3.53 7.23
CA ASP A 63 -3.54 4.01 8.44
C ASP A 63 -4.47 3.86 9.64
N THR A 64 -3.89 3.88 10.83
CA THR A 64 -4.62 3.93 12.09
C THR A 64 -4.01 5.03 12.92
N THR A 65 -4.78 6.10 13.11
CA THR A 65 -4.37 7.24 13.93
C THR A 65 -4.95 7.12 15.33
N VAL A 66 -4.10 7.29 16.33
CA VAL A 66 -4.47 7.38 17.75
C VAL A 66 -4.20 8.79 18.23
N ILE A 67 -5.26 9.56 18.43
CA ILE A 67 -5.16 10.94 18.94
C ILE A 67 -5.06 10.91 20.46
N LEU A 68 -4.03 11.56 20.99
CA LEU A 68 -3.78 11.70 22.40
C LEU A 68 -3.82 13.17 22.82
N ALA A 69 -4.23 13.42 24.07
CA ALA A 69 -4.25 14.77 24.62
C ALA A 69 -2.82 15.23 24.93
N SER A 70 -2.51 16.50 24.62
CA SER A 70 -1.24 17.13 25.00
C SER A 70 -0.99 16.97 26.53
N PRO A 71 0.26 16.68 26.97
CA PRO A 71 1.51 16.72 26.21
C PRO A 71 1.88 15.40 25.50
N ALA A 72 1.03 14.36 25.53
CA ALA A 72 1.31 13.11 24.85
C ALA A 72 1.22 13.27 23.33
N LEU A 73 2.19 12.69 22.60
CA LEU A 73 2.16 12.70 21.15
C LEU A 73 1.14 11.69 20.62
N SER A 74 0.39 12.11 19.63
CA SER A 74 -0.49 11.26 18.83
C SER A 74 0.32 10.38 17.89
N LYS A 75 -0.27 9.30 17.39
CA LYS A 75 0.46 8.23 16.73
C LYS A 75 -0.25 7.78 15.47
N VAL A 76 0.53 7.45 14.45
CA VAL A 76 0.03 6.80 13.23
C VAL A 76 0.79 5.50 12.97
N ILE A 77 0.03 4.49 12.59
CA ILE A 77 0.52 3.18 12.12
C ILE A 77 0.01 2.98 10.70
N TYR A 78 0.91 2.67 9.79
CA TYR A 78 0.60 2.44 8.39
C TYR A 78 0.48 0.94 8.10
N SER A 79 -0.43 0.56 7.23
CA SER A 79 -0.59 -0.82 6.79
C SER A 79 -0.68 -0.89 5.27
N SER A 80 -0.06 -1.91 4.70
CA SER A 80 -0.16 -2.24 3.29
C SER A 80 -0.63 -3.67 3.16
N THR A 81 -1.66 -3.90 2.34
CA THR A 81 -2.32 -5.21 2.20
C THR A 81 -2.38 -5.61 0.73
N ILE A 82 -1.99 -6.85 0.45
CA ILE A 82 -2.28 -7.53 -0.81
C ILE A 82 -3.30 -8.63 -0.54
N TYR A 83 -4.42 -8.61 -1.29
CA TYR A 83 -5.58 -9.48 -1.08
C TYR A 83 -6.32 -9.76 -2.37
N SER A 84 -7.20 -10.76 -2.37
CA SER A 84 -8.09 -11.06 -3.48
C SER A 84 -9.53 -11.24 -2.97
N ALA A 85 -10.50 -10.85 -3.80
CA ALA A 85 -11.90 -11.17 -3.55
C ALA A 85 -12.26 -12.62 -3.95
N GLN A 86 -11.39 -13.29 -4.71
CA GLN A 86 -11.60 -14.65 -5.23
C GLN A 86 -10.87 -15.70 -4.40
N ASN A 87 -9.77 -15.32 -3.73
CA ASN A 87 -8.93 -16.20 -2.91
C ASN A 87 -8.86 -15.63 -1.49
N ALA A 88 -8.98 -16.49 -0.49
CA ALA A 88 -8.87 -16.07 0.90
C ALA A 88 -7.46 -15.58 1.26
N GLN A 89 -6.43 -16.08 0.55
CA GLN A 89 -5.04 -15.78 0.85
C GLN A 89 -4.72 -14.29 0.70
N SER A 90 -4.14 -13.72 1.76
CA SER A 90 -3.74 -12.32 1.78
C SER A 90 -2.56 -12.11 2.73
N LEU A 91 -1.86 -10.97 2.58
CA LEU A 91 -0.87 -10.53 3.54
C LEU A 91 -1.03 -9.04 3.79
N THR A 92 -1.01 -8.66 5.05
CA THR A 92 -0.90 -7.27 5.53
C THR A 92 0.42 -7.09 6.25
N LEU A 93 1.17 -6.09 5.84
CA LEU A 93 2.34 -5.61 6.57
C LEU A 93 1.96 -4.30 7.26
N THR A 94 2.03 -4.28 8.58
CA THR A 94 1.77 -3.11 9.42
C THR A 94 3.10 -2.59 9.92
N PHE A 95 3.34 -1.29 9.81
CA PHE A 95 4.54 -0.60 10.22
C PHE A 95 4.20 0.67 11.01
N GLY A 96 4.82 0.87 12.14
CA GLY A 96 4.61 2.01 13.03
C GLY A 96 5.68 2.03 14.11
N THR A 97 5.75 3.07 14.87
CA THR A 97 4.80 4.15 15.08
C THR A 97 5.42 5.49 14.67
N LEU A 98 4.70 6.29 13.88
CA LEU A 98 5.07 7.68 13.66
C LEU A 98 4.34 8.57 14.67
N ASP A 99 5.08 9.24 15.54
CA ASP A 99 4.56 10.15 16.54
C ASP A 99 4.42 11.57 15.98
N PHE A 100 3.34 12.29 16.34
CA PHE A 100 3.12 13.67 15.92
C PHE A 100 2.30 14.46 16.96
N ASP A 101 2.42 15.79 16.91
CA ASP A 101 1.64 16.69 17.75
C ASP A 101 0.28 17.00 17.11
N ALA A 102 -0.78 16.42 17.66
CA ALA A 102 -2.15 16.63 17.16
C ALA A 102 -2.74 18.01 17.53
N THR A 103 -2.06 18.82 18.34
CA THR A 103 -2.49 20.21 18.59
C THR A 103 -2.16 21.11 17.40
N ALA A 104 -1.14 20.78 16.64
CA ALA A 104 -0.72 21.51 15.45
C ALA A 104 -1.37 20.98 14.16
N ASN A 105 -1.55 19.67 14.05
CA ASN A 105 -2.08 19.03 12.84
C ASN A 105 -2.91 17.79 13.20
N THR A 106 -3.97 17.51 12.45
CA THR A 106 -4.81 16.32 12.66
C THR A 106 -4.17 15.02 12.15
N GLU A 107 -3.08 15.14 11.39
CA GLU A 107 -2.28 14.06 10.83
C GLU A 107 -0.80 14.47 10.72
N PRO A 108 0.17 13.55 10.59
CA PRO A 108 1.57 13.88 10.34
C PRO A 108 1.71 14.72 9.07
N THR A 109 2.64 15.67 9.07
CA THR A 109 2.96 16.42 7.85
C THR A 109 3.63 15.52 6.81
N LEU A 110 3.63 15.93 5.54
CA LEU A 110 4.35 15.21 4.47
C LEU A 110 5.84 15.03 4.80
N ALA A 111 6.45 16.05 5.38
CA ALA A 111 7.85 15.97 5.79
C ALA A 111 8.05 14.88 6.86
N MET A 112 7.25 14.87 7.91
CA MET A 112 7.32 13.84 8.96
C MET A 112 7.11 12.43 8.38
N PHE A 113 6.13 12.24 7.52
CA PHE A 113 5.87 10.97 6.84
C PHE A 113 7.07 10.49 6.03
N ASN A 114 7.65 11.38 5.23
CA ASN A 114 8.80 11.07 4.39
C ASN A 114 10.05 10.78 5.22
N ASP A 115 10.37 11.64 6.18
CA ASP A 115 11.57 11.53 7.01
C ASP A 115 11.54 10.25 7.86
N TRP A 116 10.39 9.93 8.48
CA TRP A 116 10.26 8.73 9.28
C TRP A 116 10.47 7.45 8.45
N HIS A 117 9.90 7.37 7.25
CA HIS A 117 10.14 6.23 6.36
C HIS A 117 11.61 6.14 5.93
N MET A 118 12.25 7.29 5.63
CA MET A 118 13.66 7.31 5.22
C MET A 118 14.62 6.94 6.36
N ILE A 119 14.36 7.36 7.59
CA ILE A 119 15.17 6.99 8.76
C ILE A 119 15.13 5.48 8.99
N ASN A 120 13.98 4.87 8.76
CA ASN A 120 13.78 3.43 8.92
C ASN A 120 14.24 2.61 7.69
N SER A 121 14.65 3.26 6.60
CA SER A 121 15.15 2.58 5.40
C SER A 121 16.56 2.02 5.63
N GLY A 122 16.73 0.72 5.34
CA GLY A 122 18.00 0.03 5.53
C GLY A 122 18.33 -0.37 6.98
N THR A 123 17.44 -0.06 7.93
CA THR A 123 17.59 -0.44 9.34
C THR A 123 16.74 -1.69 9.62
N PRO A 124 17.30 -2.74 10.28
CA PRO A 124 16.49 -3.87 10.73
C PRO A 124 15.47 -3.46 11.78
N ILE A 125 14.20 -3.77 11.53
CA ILE A 125 13.09 -3.42 12.42
C ILE A 125 12.55 -4.70 13.07
N LEU A 126 12.38 -4.68 14.38
CA LEU A 126 11.88 -5.80 15.16
C LEU A 126 10.39 -6.03 14.91
N PHE A 127 9.98 -7.28 15.00
CA PHE A 127 8.57 -7.60 15.04
C PHE A 127 7.97 -7.17 16.38
N LYS A 128 6.83 -6.49 16.31
CA LYS A 128 6.07 -5.98 17.44
C LYS A 128 4.59 -6.17 17.19
N ASP A 129 3.86 -6.47 18.25
CA ASP A 129 2.40 -6.44 18.16
C ASP A 129 1.91 -4.99 17.97
N LYS A 130 0.90 -4.79 17.14
CA LYS A 130 0.34 -3.47 16.88
C LYS A 130 -0.04 -2.74 18.16
N ALA A 131 -0.59 -3.48 19.13
CA ALA A 131 -0.94 -2.91 20.45
C ALA A 131 0.28 -2.39 21.21
N THR A 132 1.40 -3.11 21.15
CA THR A 132 2.67 -2.70 21.78
C THR A 132 3.25 -1.47 21.08
N MET A 133 3.23 -1.43 19.74
CA MET A 133 3.69 -0.24 19.00
C MET A 133 2.94 1.02 19.45
N VAL A 134 1.61 0.94 19.56
CA VAL A 134 0.78 2.05 20.04
C VAL A 134 1.07 2.40 21.51
N ALA A 135 1.10 1.39 22.39
CA ALA A 135 1.23 1.64 23.83
C ALA A 135 2.59 2.22 24.22
N GLN A 136 3.66 1.80 23.56
CA GLN A 136 5.04 2.14 23.92
C GLN A 136 5.70 3.19 23.00
N SER A 137 5.05 3.66 21.93
CA SER A 137 5.66 4.54 20.90
C SER A 137 6.98 3.96 20.39
N VAL A 138 6.96 2.71 19.95
CA VAL A 138 8.16 2.04 19.44
C VAL A 138 7.95 1.64 17.98
N ASP A 139 8.99 1.80 17.19
CA ASP A 139 8.99 1.29 15.83
C ASP A 139 8.92 -0.23 15.83
N GLY A 140 8.11 -0.76 14.93
CA GLY A 140 7.91 -2.18 14.83
C GLY A 140 7.15 -2.58 13.58
N VAL A 141 7.18 -3.88 13.30
CA VAL A 141 6.48 -4.49 12.18
C VAL A 141 5.59 -5.62 12.68
N GLN A 142 4.36 -5.67 12.18
CA GLN A 142 3.49 -6.83 12.33
C GLN A 142 3.10 -7.37 10.97
N VAL A 143 3.25 -8.68 10.79
CA VAL A 143 2.72 -9.41 9.63
C VAL A 143 1.42 -10.08 10.04
N THR A 144 0.38 -9.84 9.25
CA THR A 144 -0.88 -10.60 9.31
C THR A 144 -1.02 -11.37 8.00
N TYR A 145 -1.06 -12.68 8.10
CA TYR A 145 -1.21 -13.59 6.96
C TYR A 145 -2.55 -14.30 7.05
N THR A 146 -3.32 -14.29 5.97
CA THR A 146 -4.52 -15.12 5.85
C THR A 146 -4.22 -16.26 4.88
N ASP A 147 -4.44 -17.48 5.30
CA ASP A 147 -4.20 -18.66 4.47
C ASP A 147 -5.38 -18.96 3.50
N ASN A 148 -5.20 -19.98 2.65
CA ASN A 148 -6.22 -20.38 1.67
C ASN A 148 -7.55 -20.86 2.29
N THR A 149 -7.54 -21.18 3.60
CA THR A 149 -8.74 -21.60 4.34
C THR A 149 -9.46 -20.43 5.02
N GLY A 150 -8.87 -19.21 4.96
CA GLY A 150 -9.37 -18.03 5.63
C GLY A 150 -8.93 -17.88 7.08
N LYS A 151 -8.02 -18.72 7.59
CA LYS A 151 -7.44 -18.54 8.91
C LYS A 151 -6.46 -17.39 8.91
N VAL A 152 -6.54 -16.56 9.96
CA VAL A 152 -5.70 -15.37 10.13
C VAL A 152 -4.60 -15.66 11.15
N TRP A 153 -3.38 -15.47 10.70
CA TRP A 153 -2.15 -15.72 11.44
C TRP A 153 -1.41 -14.40 11.67
N TYR A 154 -0.82 -14.23 12.86
CA TYR A 154 -0.11 -13.00 13.25
C TYR A 154 1.32 -13.29 13.65
N SER A 155 2.27 -12.46 13.22
CA SER A 155 3.61 -12.46 13.81
C SER A 155 3.54 -11.98 15.25
N ARG A 156 4.48 -12.42 16.09
CA ARG A 156 4.55 -12.07 17.52
C ARG A 156 5.89 -11.44 17.87
N GLU A 157 5.86 -10.49 18.77
CA GLU A 157 7.07 -9.86 19.31
C GLU A 157 7.89 -10.81 20.21
N THR A 158 7.28 -11.89 20.70
CA THR A 158 7.93 -12.88 21.58
C THR A 158 8.85 -13.85 20.83
N ASP A 159 8.78 -13.89 19.50
CA ASP A 159 9.65 -14.74 18.69
C ASP A 159 11.02 -14.06 18.51
N PRO A 160 12.11 -14.56 19.11
CA PRO A 160 13.38 -13.84 19.14
C PRO A 160 14.08 -13.82 17.78
N GLY A 161 14.84 -12.75 17.54
CA GLY A 161 15.77 -12.66 16.40
C GLY A 161 15.10 -12.42 15.04
N GLN A 162 13.79 -12.20 15.00
CA GLN A 162 13.08 -11.90 13.77
C GLN A 162 13.10 -10.39 13.49
N VAL A 163 13.50 -10.04 12.29
CA VAL A 163 13.55 -8.64 11.83
C VAL A 163 13.00 -8.52 10.40
N ALA A 164 12.46 -7.35 10.10
CA ALA A 164 12.15 -6.93 8.74
C ALA A 164 13.12 -5.82 8.32
N ASN A 165 13.56 -5.87 7.07
CA ASN A 165 14.37 -4.82 6.48
C ASN A 165 13.53 -4.11 5.41
N PHE A 166 13.42 -2.79 5.53
CA PHE A 166 12.75 -1.95 4.57
C PHE A 166 13.76 -1.20 3.71
N THR A 167 13.48 -1.12 2.42
CA THR A 167 14.16 -0.21 1.50
C THR A 167 13.12 0.69 0.88
N ILE A 168 13.23 1.99 1.10
CA ILE A 168 12.36 2.97 0.46
C ILE A 168 12.81 3.13 -0.99
N LEU A 169 11.94 2.79 -1.92
CA LEU A 169 12.21 2.83 -3.35
C LEU A 169 11.97 4.22 -3.94
N LYS A 170 10.89 4.86 -3.48
CA LYS A 170 10.46 6.17 -3.98
C LYS A 170 9.45 6.79 -3.02
N GLN A 171 9.54 8.09 -2.84
CA GLN A 171 8.50 8.91 -2.24
C GLN A 171 7.92 9.81 -3.32
N ALA A 172 6.60 9.86 -3.43
CA ALA A 172 5.91 10.58 -4.48
C ALA A 172 4.51 10.97 -4.04
N SER A 173 4.01 12.07 -4.62
CA SER A 173 2.65 12.56 -4.38
C SER A 173 1.92 12.76 -5.69
N ASP A 174 0.62 12.57 -5.66
CA ASP A 174 -0.29 12.90 -6.76
C ASP A 174 -1.63 13.43 -6.24
N GLY A 175 -2.61 13.62 -7.11
CA GLY A 175 -3.94 14.10 -6.71
C GLY A 175 -4.74 13.13 -5.82
N THR A 176 -4.22 11.95 -5.53
CA THR A 176 -4.88 10.93 -4.70
C THR A 176 -4.21 10.74 -3.34
N GLY A 177 -3.01 11.25 -3.13
CA GLY A 177 -2.31 11.23 -1.84
C GLY A 177 -0.79 11.28 -1.94
N ASP A 178 -0.16 11.14 -0.79
CA ASP A 178 1.29 11.06 -0.61
C ASP A 178 1.67 9.61 -0.33
N TYR A 179 2.68 9.12 -1.01
CA TYR A 179 3.05 7.71 -1.02
C TYR A 179 4.52 7.50 -0.70
N SER A 180 4.79 6.46 0.09
CA SER A 180 6.13 5.92 0.32
C SER A 180 6.15 4.49 -0.21
N LEU A 181 6.78 4.30 -1.38
CA LEU A 181 6.94 2.99 -2.01
C LEU A 181 8.13 2.29 -1.38
N PHE A 182 7.94 1.03 -0.99
CA PHE A 182 8.96 0.26 -0.30
C PHE A 182 9.11 -1.16 -0.84
N GLU A 183 10.23 -1.75 -0.54
CA GLU A 183 10.48 -3.19 -0.57
C GLU A 183 10.84 -3.64 0.84
N ALA A 184 10.11 -4.59 1.39
CA ALA A 184 10.39 -5.21 2.68
C ALA A 184 10.85 -6.64 2.47
N THR A 185 11.95 -7.04 3.12
CA THR A 185 12.41 -8.43 3.18
C THR A 185 12.35 -8.92 4.61
N PHE A 186 11.78 -10.11 4.81
CA PHE A 186 11.63 -10.68 6.14
C PHE A 186 11.50 -12.20 6.13
N SER A 187 11.81 -12.78 7.28
CA SER A 187 11.40 -14.13 7.66
C SER A 187 10.81 -14.07 9.05
N CYS A 188 9.64 -14.65 9.24
CA CYS A 188 8.98 -14.63 10.55
C CYS A 188 8.11 -15.88 10.75
N LYS A 189 7.86 -16.17 12.02
CA LYS A 189 6.83 -17.11 12.43
C LYS A 189 5.52 -16.38 12.61
N VAL A 190 4.43 -16.93 12.08
CA VAL A 190 3.08 -16.42 12.30
C VAL A 190 2.24 -17.45 13.04
N TRP A 191 1.37 -16.99 13.92
CA TRP A 191 0.62 -17.81 14.86
C TRP A 191 -0.89 -17.65 14.69
N TYR A 192 -1.58 -18.77 14.80
CA TYR A 192 -3.02 -18.84 14.96
C TYR A 192 -3.34 -19.47 16.31
N VAL A 193 -4.26 -18.88 17.06
CA VAL A 193 -4.80 -19.46 18.29
C VAL A 193 -6.22 -19.88 18.00
N ASP A 194 -6.49 -21.16 18.13
CA ASP A 194 -7.83 -21.69 17.94
C ASP A 194 -8.77 -21.14 19.05
N PRO A 195 -9.84 -20.44 18.69
CA PRO A 195 -10.71 -19.79 19.68
C PRO A 195 -11.50 -20.77 20.56
N GLN A 196 -11.65 -22.03 20.13
CA GLN A 196 -12.40 -23.05 20.89
C GLN A 196 -11.51 -23.82 21.84
N THR A 197 -10.28 -24.15 21.39
CA THR A 197 -9.37 -25.02 22.16
C THR A 197 -8.23 -24.25 22.84
N SER A 198 -8.06 -22.97 22.48
CA SER A 198 -6.92 -22.12 22.88
C SER A 198 -5.55 -22.72 22.48
N VAL A 199 -5.51 -23.69 21.58
CA VAL A 199 -4.27 -24.27 21.09
C VAL A 199 -3.64 -23.34 20.06
N ALA A 200 -2.37 -22.98 20.30
CA ALA A 200 -1.59 -22.17 19.37
C ALA A 200 -0.88 -23.07 18.35
N THR A 201 -0.98 -22.72 17.09
CA THR A 201 -0.23 -23.33 15.98
C THR A 201 0.53 -22.27 15.23
N SER A 202 1.62 -22.62 14.55
CA SER A 202 2.43 -21.66 13.82
C SER A 202 2.75 -22.13 12.40
N LEU A 203 3.02 -21.16 11.54
CA LEU A 203 3.58 -21.33 10.20
C LEU A 203 4.86 -20.49 10.11
N ASP A 204 5.83 -20.98 9.36
CA ASP A 204 7.06 -20.25 9.05
C ASP A 204 6.90 -19.55 7.69
N ILE A 205 6.99 -18.23 7.68
CA ILE A 205 7.16 -17.44 6.47
C ILE A 205 8.64 -17.17 6.31
N THR A 206 9.23 -17.61 5.19
CA THR A 206 10.67 -17.47 4.96
C THR A 206 10.96 -16.81 3.62
N ASN A 207 12.08 -16.05 3.59
CA ASN A 207 12.53 -15.34 2.39
C ASN A 207 11.43 -14.49 1.71
N ALA A 208 10.55 -13.91 2.52
CA ALA A 208 9.52 -13.05 2.00
C ALA A 208 10.12 -11.74 1.48
N LYS A 209 9.68 -11.36 0.29
CA LYS A 209 9.99 -10.09 -0.35
C LYS A 209 8.67 -9.44 -0.76
N TYR A 210 8.32 -8.37 -0.07
CA TYR A 210 7.08 -7.63 -0.26
C TYR A 210 7.37 -6.23 -0.78
N ARG A 211 6.94 -5.96 -2.00
CA ARG A 211 6.99 -4.64 -2.63
C ARG A 211 5.60 -4.04 -2.62
N ALA A 212 5.46 -2.84 -2.07
CA ALA A 212 4.19 -2.17 -1.91
C ALA A 212 4.37 -0.68 -1.59
N TRP A 213 3.36 -0.06 -1.02
CA TRP A 213 3.42 1.34 -0.59
C TRP A 213 2.65 1.56 0.70
N PHE A 214 3.04 2.61 1.43
CA PHE A 214 2.21 3.26 2.44
C PHE A 214 1.65 4.55 1.89
N LYS A 215 0.54 5.01 2.43
CA LYS A 215 -0.13 6.24 2.04
C LYS A 215 -0.40 7.07 3.29
N ARG A 216 -0.14 8.38 3.18
CA ARG A 216 -0.53 9.42 4.14
C ARG A 216 -1.89 9.97 3.79
#